data_e8581a23e47f65ab009f4afce63ed5ba
#
_entry.id   e8581a23e47f65ab009f4afce63ed5ba
#
_cell.length_a   1.000
_cell.length_b   1.000
_cell.length_c   1.000
_cell.angle_alpha   90.00
_cell.angle_beta   90.00
_cell.angle_gamma   90.00
#
_symmetry.space_group_name_H-M   'P 1'
#
loop_
_entity.id
_entity.type
_entity.pdbx_description
1 polymer ?
#
loop_
_entity_poly.entity_id
_entity_poly.type
_entity_poly.pdbx_seq_one_letter_code
_entity_poly.pdbx_strand_id
1 'polypeptide(L)'
;MKPVYRQLLALLLAVVLGSALCLSLYVWDNKYTRPGAQPMDGLLTLTDEELGQTDLHFLIHGWAFYPGVLLTPEEWTAHGTEHYMIYTSIGERTRFDQPDGVTPHGCGTYALTLDLKD
;
A
#
# COMPACT_ATOMS: atom_id res chain seq x y z
N MET A 1 28.90 -15.66 38.76
CA MET A 1 28.89 -14.62 37.70
C MET A 1 29.29 -13.29 38.31
N LYS A 2 30.29 -12.63 37.74
CA LYS A 2 30.75 -11.34 38.27
C LYS A 2 29.61 -10.30 38.22
N PRO A 3 29.50 -9.40 39.24
CA PRO A 3 28.38 -8.45 39.30
C PRO A 3 28.22 -7.60 38.01
N VAL A 4 29.32 -7.29 37.36
CA VAL A 4 29.34 -6.55 36.09
C VAL A 4 28.56 -7.28 34.96
N TYR A 5 28.72 -8.59 34.83
CA TYR A 5 27.99 -9.37 33.81
C TYR A 5 26.49 -9.42 34.08
N ARG A 6 26.07 -9.43 35.33
CA ARG A 6 24.64 -9.37 35.69
C ARG A 6 24.06 -8.01 35.34
N GLN A 7 24.78 -6.92 35.54
CA GLN A 7 24.36 -5.57 35.16
C GLN A 7 24.28 -5.42 33.64
N LEU A 8 25.28 -5.91 32.92
CA LEU A 8 25.28 -5.89 31.46
C LEU A 8 24.13 -6.73 30.89
N LEU A 9 23.87 -7.89 31.43
CA LEU A 9 22.77 -8.74 31.01
C LEU A 9 21.41 -8.07 31.28
N ALA A 10 21.25 -7.46 32.45
CA ALA A 10 20.03 -6.72 32.79
C ALA A 10 19.81 -5.53 31.85
N LEU A 11 20.86 -4.79 31.51
CA LEU A 11 20.80 -3.69 30.56
C LEU A 11 20.39 -4.19 29.15
N LEU A 12 21.03 -5.25 28.68
CA LEU A 12 20.72 -5.86 27.39
C LEU A 12 19.24 -6.30 27.32
N LEU A 13 18.78 -6.99 28.37
CA LEU A 13 17.38 -7.41 28.45
C LEU A 13 16.43 -6.21 28.46
N ALA A 14 16.74 -5.16 29.19
CA ALA A 14 15.91 -3.94 29.20
C ALA A 14 15.82 -3.28 27.81
N VAL A 15 16.93 -3.21 27.09
CA VAL A 15 16.97 -2.67 25.72
C VAL A 15 16.15 -3.55 24.77
N VAL A 16 16.33 -4.86 24.82
CA VAL A 16 15.59 -5.80 23.96
C VAL A 16 14.09 -5.75 24.24
N LEU A 17 13.68 -5.79 25.50
CA LEU A 17 12.27 -5.72 25.88
C LEU A 17 11.66 -4.36 25.54
N GLY A 18 12.37 -3.27 25.77
CA GLY A 18 11.93 -1.93 25.39
C GLY A 18 11.75 -1.78 23.88
N SER A 19 12.70 -2.28 23.10
CA SER A 19 12.60 -2.26 21.65
C SER A 19 11.44 -3.12 21.13
N ALA A 20 11.26 -4.30 21.69
CA ALA A 20 10.16 -5.19 21.34
C ALA A 20 8.79 -4.56 21.65
N LEU A 21 8.67 -3.89 22.82
CA LEU A 21 7.46 -3.17 23.19
C LEU A 21 7.17 -2.03 22.24
N CYS A 22 8.16 -1.20 21.90
CA CYS A 22 8.01 -0.10 20.95
C CYS A 22 7.59 -0.60 19.56
N LEU A 23 8.21 -1.67 19.07
CA LEU A 23 7.83 -2.28 17.79
C LEU A 23 6.40 -2.84 17.81
N SER A 24 6.02 -3.49 18.91
CA SER A 24 4.67 -4.03 19.08
C SER A 24 3.61 -2.93 19.08
N LEU A 25 3.86 -1.84 19.80
CA LEU A 25 2.97 -0.68 19.82
C LEU A 25 2.90 -0.01 18.44
N TYR A 26 4.04 0.12 17.76
CA TYR A 26 4.08 0.68 16.40
C TYR A 26 3.25 -0.15 15.43
N VAL A 27 3.39 -1.47 15.43
CA VAL A 27 2.62 -2.35 14.54
C VAL A 27 1.13 -2.33 14.90
N TRP A 28 0.80 -2.29 16.19
CA TRP A 28 -0.59 -2.28 16.63
C TRP A 28 -1.32 -0.97 16.31
N ASP A 29 -0.67 0.16 16.51
CA ASP A 29 -1.25 1.49 16.24
C ASP A 29 -1.08 1.94 14.78
N ASN A 30 -0.27 1.22 14.01
CA ASN A 30 0.00 1.61 12.63
C ASN A 30 -1.21 1.30 11.72
N LYS A 31 -1.87 2.36 11.29
CA LYS A 31 -3.00 2.28 10.36
C LYS A 31 -2.67 1.58 9.04
N TYR A 32 -1.42 1.60 8.59
CA TYR A 32 -0.98 0.96 7.34
C TYR A 32 -0.80 -0.55 7.44
N THR A 33 -0.78 -1.11 8.66
CA THR A 33 -0.69 -2.56 8.88
C THR A 33 -2.04 -3.22 9.17
N ARG A 34 -3.12 -2.44 9.19
CA ARG A 34 -4.47 -3.00 9.41
C ARG A 34 -4.89 -3.86 8.23
N PRO A 35 -5.40 -5.07 8.49
CA PRO A 35 -5.95 -5.92 7.45
C PRO A 35 -7.20 -5.25 6.86
N GLY A 36 -7.32 -5.30 5.55
CA GLY A 36 -8.48 -4.80 4.82
C GLY A 36 -8.50 -5.37 3.40
N ALA A 37 -9.64 -5.32 2.75
CA ALA A 37 -9.76 -5.71 1.37
C ALA A 37 -8.83 -4.85 0.51
N GLN A 38 -8.10 -5.50 -0.40
CA GLN A 38 -7.19 -4.83 -1.32
C GLN A 38 -7.69 -5.00 -2.75
N PRO A 39 -7.51 -3.99 -3.59
CA PRO A 39 -7.82 -4.12 -5.01
C PRO A 39 -7.00 -5.23 -5.68
N MET A 40 -7.61 -5.88 -6.65
CA MET A 40 -6.95 -6.81 -7.55
C MET A 40 -7.26 -6.40 -8.99
N ASP A 41 -6.22 -6.27 -9.81
CA ASP A 41 -6.35 -5.95 -11.24
C ASP A 41 -7.26 -4.73 -11.52
N GLY A 42 -7.05 -3.66 -10.75
CA GLY A 42 -7.80 -2.41 -10.90
C GLY A 42 -9.24 -2.44 -10.41
N LEU A 43 -9.65 -3.51 -9.70
CA LEU A 43 -11.01 -3.67 -9.17
C LEU A 43 -10.98 -3.98 -7.68
N LEU A 44 -11.79 -3.29 -6.91
CA LEU A 44 -12.09 -3.60 -5.52
C LEU A 44 -13.59 -3.79 -5.35
N THR A 45 -14.00 -4.98 -4.97
CA THR A 45 -15.38 -5.28 -4.57
C THR A 45 -15.47 -5.25 -3.05
N LEU A 46 -16.38 -4.46 -2.51
CA LEU A 46 -16.67 -4.35 -1.08
C LEU A 46 -18.13 -4.65 -0.82
N THR A 47 -18.38 -5.42 0.23
CA THR A 47 -19.74 -5.63 0.77
C THR A 47 -20.03 -4.64 1.88
N ASP A 48 -21.31 -4.41 2.18
CA ASP A 48 -21.75 -3.57 3.30
C ASP A 48 -21.17 -4.04 4.64
N GLU A 49 -21.03 -5.35 4.82
CA GLU A 49 -20.42 -5.92 6.01
C GLU A 49 -18.94 -5.54 6.15
N GLU A 50 -18.18 -5.58 5.07
CA GLU A 50 -16.75 -5.19 5.06
C GLU A 50 -16.59 -3.68 5.27
N LEU A 51 -17.48 -2.87 4.72
CA LEU A 51 -17.50 -1.43 4.96
C LEU A 51 -17.82 -1.09 6.43
N GLY A 52 -18.69 -1.87 7.07
CA GLY A 52 -19.04 -1.68 8.47
C GLY A 52 -17.99 -2.16 9.48
N GLN A 53 -17.09 -3.05 9.08
CA GLN A 53 -16.06 -3.60 9.97
C GLN A 53 -14.86 -2.69 10.20
N THR A 54 -14.57 -1.81 9.26
CA THR A 54 -13.39 -0.92 9.30
C THR A 54 -13.75 0.49 8.85
N ASP A 55 -13.47 1.47 9.70
CA ASP A 55 -13.68 2.88 9.36
C ASP A 55 -12.72 3.42 8.29
N LEU A 56 -11.68 2.66 7.94
CA LEU A 56 -10.62 3.12 7.07
C LEU A 56 -10.02 1.97 6.25
N HIS A 57 -10.10 2.08 4.94
CA HIS A 57 -9.50 1.16 3.98
C HIS A 57 -8.31 1.81 3.29
N PHE A 58 -7.12 1.23 3.44
CA PHE A 58 -5.92 1.66 2.73
C PHE A 58 -5.79 0.90 1.41
N LEU A 59 -6.08 1.58 0.32
CA LEU A 59 -6.01 1.02 -1.02
C LEU A 59 -4.61 1.25 -1.58
N ILE A 60 -3.72 0.29 -1.36
CA ILE A 60 -2.31 0.40 -1.73
C ILE A 60 -2.00 -0.43 -2.97
N HIS A 61 -2.56 -1.64 -3.06
CA HIS A 61 -2.22 -2.63 -4.09
C HIS A 61 -3.23 -2.67 -5.23
N GLY A 62 -2.83 -3.25 -6.34
CA GLY A 62 -3.72 -3.61 -7.45
C GLY A 62 -4.30 -2.45 -8.26
N TRP A 63 -3.70 -1.28 -8.22
CA TRP A 63 -4.11 -0.15 -9.05
C TRP A 63 -3.71 -0.35 -10.51
N ALA A 64 -4.59 0.04 -11.42
CA ALA A 64 -4.22 0.22 -12.83
C ALA A 64 -3.44 1.52 -12.97
N PHE A 65 -2.26 1.45 -13.56
CA PHE A 65 -1.40 2.60 -13.81
C PHE A 65 -1.11 2.77 -15.30
N TYR A 66 -1.34 3.96 -15.81
CA TYR A 66 -1.14 4.36 -17.19
C TYR A 66 0.06 5.32 -17.26
N PRO A 67 1.27 4.81 -17.53
CA PRO A 67 2.46 5.65 -17.57
C PRO A 67 2.46 6.57 -18.79
N GLY A 68 2.89 7.82 -18.59
CA GLY A 68 3.04 8.82 -19.63
C GLY A 68 1.74 9.43 -20.15
N VAL A 69 0.59 9.10 -19.55
CA VAL A 69 -0.73 9.58 -20.00
C VAL A 69 -1.50 10.17 -18.82
N LEU A 70 -2.10 11.34 -19.05
CA LEU A 70 -3.06 11.94 -18.12
C LEU A 70 -4.47 11.73 -18.69
N LEU A 71 -5.25 10.87 -18.05
CA LEU A 71 -6.61 10.54 -18.45
C LEU A 71 -7.61 11.18 -17.50
N THR A 72 -8.62 11.85 -18.07
CA THR A 72 -9.82 12.20 -17.31
C THR A 72 -10.69 10.98 -17.07
N PRO A 73 -11.63 10.99 -16.11
CA PRO A 73 -12.55 9.88 -15.89
C PRO A 73 -13.33 9.48 -17.14
N GLU A 74 -13.74 10.45 -17.94
CA GLU A 74 -14.48 10.24 -19.20
C GLU A 74 -13.60 9.55 -20.24
N GLU A 75 -12.37 10.03 -20.41
CA GLU A 75 -11.40 9.43 -21.35
C GLU A 75 -11.01 8.03 -20.92
N TRP A 76 -10.81 7.81 -19.63
CA TRP A 76 -10.52 6.49 -19.10
C TRP A 76 -11.67 5.50 -19.35
N THR A 77 -12.90 5.93 -19.13
CA THR A 77 -14.08 5.09 -19.37
C THR A 77 -14.27 4.77 -20.86
N ALA A 78 -14.01 5.74 -21.73
CA ALA A 78 -14.20 5.57 -23.17
C ALA A 78 -13.03 4.87 -23.88
N HIS A 79 -11.80 5.18 -23.49
CA HIS A 79 -10.58 4.82 -24.22
C HIS A 79 -9.46 4.21 -23.34
N GLY A 80 -9.72 3.93 -22.08
CA GLY A 80 -8.70 3.40 -21.14
C GLY A 80 -8.02 2.13 -21.64
N THR A 81 -8.76 1.25 -22.33
CA THR A 81 -8.23 -0.01 -22.89
C THR A 81 -7.30 0.17 -24.09
N GLU A 82 -7.28 1.36 -24.70
CA GLU A 82 -6.42 1.67 -25.85
C GLU A 82 -5.00 2.06 -25.43
N HIS A 83 -4.78 2.33 -24.13
CA HIS A 83 -3.50 2.76 -23.58
C HIS A 83 -2.75 1.60 -22.95
N TYR A 84 -1.42 1.69 -22.98
CA TYR A 84 -0.57 0.79 -22.20
C TYR A 84 -0.83 0.97 -20.72
N MET A 85 -0.99 -0.13 -20.00
CA MET A 85 -1.33 -0.14 -18.59
C MET A 85 -0.62 -1.28 -17.88
N ILE A 86 -0.22 -1.05 -16.64
CA ILE A 86 0.30 -2.06 -15.71
C ILE A 86 -0.48 -2.04 -14.40
N TYR A 87 -0.54 -3.17 -13.72
CA TYR A 87 -1.03 -3.21 -12.35
C TYR A 87 0.13 -3.00 -11.38
N THR A 88 -0.05 -2.13 -10.41
CA THR A 88 1.01 -1.74 -9.48
C THR A 88 0.46 -1.37 -8.11
N SER A 89 1.36 -1.17 -7.17
CA SER A 89 1.04 -0.64 -5.85
C SER A 89 1.47 0.82 -5.75
N ILE A 90 0.70 1.62 -5.03
CA ILE A 90 1.06 3.02 -4.76
C ILE A 90 2.35 3.04 -3.93
N GLY A 91 3.33 3.85 -4.35
CA GLY A 91 4.63 3.97 -3.70
C GLY A 91 5.68 2.98 -4.19
N GLU A 92 5.35 2.05 -5.06
CA GLU A 92 6.35 1.27 -5.78
C GLU A 92 7.06 2.14 -6.82
N ARG A 93 8.29 1.71 -7.19
CA ARG A 93 9.03 2.35 -8.28
C ARG A 93 8.33 2.06 -9.59
N THR A 94 7.42 2.92 -9.98
CA THR A 94 6.73 2.88 -11.25
C THR A 94 7.59 3.53 -12.33
N ARG A 95 7.61 2.91 -13.51
CA ARG A 95 8.22 3.49 -14.70
C ARG A 95 7.18 4.40 -15.34
N PHE A 96 7.49 5.66 -15.50
CA PHE A 96 6.61 6.64 -16.12
C PHE A 96 6.65 6.59 -17.65
N ASP A 97 7.71 6.02 -18.22
CA ASP A 97 7.83 5.85 -19.66
C ASP A 97 7.28 4.49 -20.10
N GLN A 98 6.95 4.39 -21.36
CA GLN A 98 6.54 3.15 -22.02
C GLN A 98 7.60 2.05 -21.89
N PRO A 99 7.30 0.77 -22.10
CA PRO A 99 7.89 -0.43 -21.48
C PRO A 99 9.42 -0.44 -21.29
N ASP A 100 10.13 0.33 -22.08
CA ASP A 100 11.60 0.41 -22.04
C ASP A 100 12.14 1.63 -21.27
N GLY A 101 11.26 2.46 -20.74
CA GLY A 101 11.62 3.67 -20.01
C GLY A 101 12.19 3.38 -18.62
N VAL A 102 13.20 4.16 -18.24
CA VAL A 102 13.92 4.03 -16.95
C VAL A 102 13.88 5.33 -16.17
N THR A 103 13.21 6.36 -16.67
CA THR A 103 13.19 7.66 -15.99
C THR A 103 12.28 7.62 -14.76
N PRO A 104 12.78 8.12 -13.61
CA PRO A 104 11.96 8.23 -12.39
C PRO A 104 11.01 9.44 -12.41
N HIS A 105 11.02 10.22 -13.51
CA HIS A 105 10.24 11.43 -13.67
C HIS A 105 9.27 11.28 -14.83
N GLY A 106 8.07 11.80 -14.66
CA GLY A 106 7.04 11.76 -15.70
C GLY A 106 5.65 12.03 -15.13
N CYS A 107 4.65 11.75 -15.95
CA CYS A 107 3.25 11.79 -15.55
C CYS A 107 2.60 10.42 -15.74
N GLY A 108 1.47 10.20 -15.10
CA GLY A 108 0.71 8.98 -15.25
C GLY A 108 -0.63 9.08 -14.55
N THR A 109 -1.52 8.16 -14.88
CA THR A 109 -2.84 8.08 -14.28
C THR A 109 -2.96 6.77 -13.50
N TYR A 110 -3.34 6.87 -12.23
CA TYR A 110 -3.80 5.72 -11.44
C TYR A 110 -5.32 5.63 -11.53
N ALA A 111 -5.82 4.45 -11.78
CA ALA A 111 -7.25 4.19 -11.86
C ALA A 111 -7.63 2.97 -11.02
N LEU A 112 -8.79 3.05 -10.38
CA LEU A 112 -9.36 1.98 -9.59
C LEU A 112 -10.87 2.01 -9.73
N THR A 113 -11.47 0.86 -9.98
CA THR A 113 -12.91 0.67 -9.95
C THR A 113 -13.35 0.14 -8.61
N LEU A 114 -14.32 0.79 -7.99
CA LEU A 114 -14.98 0.32 -6.77
C LEU A 114 -16.34 -0.27 -7.14
N ASP A 115 -16.55 -1.53 -6.78
CA ASP A 115 -17.82 -2.24 -6.92
C ASP A 115 -18.39 -2.47 -5.51
N LEU A 116 -19.41 -1.69 -5.18
CA LEU A 116 -20.08 -1.76 -3.88
C LEU A 116 -21.30 -2.67 -4.01
N LYS A 117 -21.32 -3.74 -3.25
CA LYS A 117 -22.42 -4.72 -3.21
C LYS A 117 -23.17 -4.62 -1.90
N ASP A 118 -24.48 -4.47 -2.04
CA ASP A 118 -25.43 -4.55 -0.93
C ASP A 118 -25.47 -5.96 -0.29
#